data_b0105c8d37b0bd8e0821ffe3652eb907
#
_entry.id   b0105c8d37b0bd8e0821ffe3652eb907
#
_cell.length_a   1.000
_cell.length_b   1.000
_cell.length_c   1.000
_cell.angle_alpha   90.00
_cell.angle_beta   90.00
_cell.angle_gamma   90.00
#
_symmetry.space_group_name_H-M   'P 1'
#
loop_
_entity.id
_entity.type
_entity.pdbx_description
1 polymer ?
#
loop_
_entity_poly.entity_id
_entity_poly.type
_entity_poly.pdbx_seq_one_letter_code
_entity_poly.pdbx_strand_id
1 'polypeptide(L)'
;MIKNEIQFILNDRLTKVNNFDTNTTVLNYLRESKKLIGTKEGCASGDCGACTSIVVELEDNKLNYKSINTCIMLLYSLHGKQLITVEHLANDKLHPVQQSMVDNHGSQCGFCTPGFVMSMFGMYKNKIQPTNNNIDEYLAGNLCRCTGYNSIKKAAKKMYSYGKKDKFTSDEKKITKILKSIQKKDVLISNESNKFYIPSNLKNLINYTIKSSNFEFVSGGTDLALEITKKNKTINSLIYLGNNKDLNYVNIKNNYLNIGSSTPINKLIPVLKKYYPSFASMFYRYGSTQIRNVATIGGNLGSASPIGDTLPILLVLNAKLVLQGKKQRIINTNNYFKSYRKTSLQRNEFIKEIQIPILKKHILKCYKIS
;
A
#
# COMPACT_ATOMS: atom_id res chain seq x y z
N MET A 1 -21.64 -16.15 4.91
CA MET A 1 -21.36 -16.79 3.60
C MET A 1 -20.01 -16.29 3.10
N ILE A 2 -19.14 -17.20 2.73
CA ILE A 2 -17.85 -16.90 2.08
C ILE A 2 -18.14 -16.63 0.60
N LYS A 3 -17.50 -15.62 0.02
CA LYS A 3 -17.61 -15.32 -1.40
C LYS A 3 -16.48 -16.00 -2.19
N ASN A 4 -16.76 -16.36 -3.44
CA ASN A 4 -15.79 -16.91 -4.38
C ASN A 4 -15.34 -15.89 -5.45
N GLU A 5 -15.54 -14.60 -5.19
CA GLU A 5 -15.17 -13.50 -6.08
C GLU A 5 -14.60 -12.32 -5.30
N ILE A 6 -13.62 -11.64 -5.84
CA ILE A 6 -13.25 -10.31 -5.38
C ILE A 6 -14.18 -9.26 -6.03
N GLN A 7 -14.49 -8.22 -5.28
CA GLN A 7 -15.30 -7.10 -5.75
C GLN A 7 -14.58 -5.79 -5.46
N PHE A 8 -14.50 -4.93 -6.45
CA PHE A 8 -13.89 -3.59 -6.33
C PHE A 8 -14.54 -2.66 -7.35
N ILE A 9 -14.29 -1.37 -7.22
CA ILE A 9 -14.73 -0.39 -8.21
C ILE A 9 -13.53 -0.10 -9.12
N LEU A 10 -13.66 -0.38 -10.43
CA LEU A 10 -12.69 0.07 -11.42
C LEU A 10 -13.23 1.35 -12.05
N ASN A 11 -12.53 2.46 -11.79
CA ASN A 11 -12.96 3.78 -12.16
C ASN A 11 -14.31 4.14 -11.51
N ASP A 12 -15.42 4.00 -12.21
CA ASP A 12 -16.79 4.25 -11.73
C ASP A 12 -17.68 3.00 -11.71
N ARG A 13 -17.14 1.83 -12.14
CA ARG A 13 -17.90 0.60 -12.35
C ARG A 13 -17.56 -0.46 -11.34
N LEU A 14 -18.58 -1.02 -10.69
CA LEU A 14 -18.41 -2.20 -9.84
C LEU A 14 -17.96 -3.38 -10.71
N THR A 15 -16.80 -3.92 -10.35
CA THR A 15 -16.15 -5.03 -11.04
C THR A 15 -16.09 -6.24 -10.12
N LYS A 16 -16.41 -7.42 -10.66
CA LYS A 16 -16.35 -8.71 -9.99
C LYS A 16 -15.38 -9.61 -10.75
N VAL A 17 -14.51 -10.30 -10.04
CA VAL A 17 -13.54 -11.22 -10.62
C VAL A 17 -13.48 -12.48 -9.76
N ASN A 18 -13.71 -13.64 -10.35
CA ASN A 18 -13.77 -14.93 -9.67
C ASN A 18 -12.72 -15.94 -10.16
N ASN A 19 -12.24 -15.77 -11.38
CA ASN A 19 -11.22 -16.63 -11.97
C ASN A 19 -10.01 -15.79 -12.39
N PHE A 20 -8.92 -15.85 -11.62
CA PHE A 20 -7.66 -15.21 -11.92
C PHE A 20 -6.51 -15.92 -11.20
N ASP A 21 -5.31 -15.79 -11.74
CA ASP A 21 -4.09 -16.26 -11.08
C ASP A 21 -3.78 -15.37 -9.86
N THR A 22 -3.48 -15.97 -8.72
CA THR A 22 -3.10 -15.28 -7.48
C THR A 22 -1.87 -14.39 -7.66
N ASN A 23 -1.05 -14.65 -8.68
CA ASN A 23 0.15 -13.89 -9.02
C ASN A 23 -0.13 -12.72 -9.99
N THR A 24 -1.40 -12.55 -10.43
CA THR A 24 -1.77 -11.45 -11.32
C THR A 24 -1.56 -10.11 -10.64
N THR A 25 -0.75 -9.24 -11.24
CA THR A 25 -0.60 -7.86 -10.79
C THR A 25 -1.78 -7.00 -11.26
N VAL A 26 -2.05 -5.92 -10.56
CA VAL A 26 -3.06 -4.93 -10.99
C VAL A 26 -2.70 -4.36 -12.37
N LEU A 27 -1.41 -4.14 -12.63
CA LEU A 27 -0.92 -3.65 -13.92
C LEU A 27 -1.29 -4.60 -15.07
N ASN A 28 -0.98 -5.90 -14.93
CA ASN A 28 -1.29 -6.89 -15.97
C ASN A 28 -2.80 -6.97 -16.20
N TYR A 29 -3.59 -7.00 -15.12
CA TYR A 29 -5.04 -6.99 -15.22
C TYR A 29 -5.58 -5.76 -15.99
N LEU A 30 -5.07 -4.56 -15.70
CA LEU A 30 -5.46 -3.34 -16.41
C LEU A 30 -5.11 -3.42 -17.89
N ARG A 31 -3.87 -3.79 -18.21
CA ARG A 31 -3.35 -3.77 -19.58
C ARG A 31 -3.87 -4.92 -20.44
N GLU A 32 -3.85 -6.14 -19.88
CA GLU A 32 -4.17 -7.37 -20.65
C GLU A 32 -5.67 -7.66 -20.65
N SER A 33 -6.34 -7.60 -19.48
CA SER A 33 -7.75 -7.96 -19.37
C SER A 33 -8.69 -6.80 -19.64
N LYS A 34 -8.34 -5.56 -19.22
CA LYS A 34 -9.20 -4.38 -19.37
C LYS A 34 -8.82 -3.46 -20.52
N LYS A 35 -7.66 -3.71 -21.15
CA LYS A 35 -7.12 -2.89 -22.26
C LYS A 35 -6.95 -1.40 -21.88
N LEU A 36 -6.77 -1.11 -20.57
CA LEU A 36 -6.45 0.21 -20.04
C LEU A 36 -4.93 0.37 -20.05
N ILE A 37 -4.40 0.83 -21.18
CA ILE A 37 -2.97 0.86 -21.48
C ILE A 37 -2.27 2.17 -21.09
N GLY A 38 -3.00 3.16 -20.60
CA GLY A 38 -2.45 4.43 -20.11
C GLY A 38 -1.52 4.23 -18.90
N THR A 39 -1.83 3.25 -18.05
CA THR A 39 -0.92 2.80 -16.98
C THR A 39 0.23 2.01 -17.59
N LYS A 40 1.49 2.51 -17.43
CA LYS A 40 2.67 1.97 -18.15
C LYS A 40 3.50 1.03 -17.27
N GLU A 41 4.21 0.09 -17.88
CA GLU A 41 5.24 -0.70 -17.21
C GLU A 41 6.62 -0.18 -17.57
N GLY A 42 7.40 0.22 -16.55
CA GLY A 42 8.79 0.62 -16.74
C GLY A 42 9.76 -0.34 -16.05
N CYS A 43 9.62 -0.54 -14.74
CA CYS A 43 10.58 -1.32 -13.94
C CYS A 43 10.05 -2.67 -13.43
N ALA A 44 8.75 -2.86 -13.32
CA ALA A 44 8.08 -4.01 -12.67
C ALA A 44 8.60 -4.31 -11.24
N SER A 45 9.11 -3.29 -10.54
CA SER A 45 9.71 -3.39 -9.19
C SER A 45 9.24 -2.31 -8.20
N GLY A 46 8.31 -1.43 -8.64
CA GLY A 46 7.78 -0.38 -7.78
C GLY A 46 8.66 0.88 -7.66
N ASP A 47 9.70 1.02 -8.50
CA ASP A 47 10.68 2.11 -8.39
C ASP A 47 10.40 3.29 -9.31
N CYS A 48 10.05 3.05 -10.58
CA CYS A 48 9.99 4.11 -11.60
C CYS A 48 8.70 4.93 -11.60
N GLY A 49 7.62 4.43 -11.01
CA GLY A 49 6.32 5.09 -10.91
C GLY A 49 5.52 5.23 -12.21
N ALA A 50 5.99 4.71 -13.36
CA ALA A 50 5.24 4.75 -14.61
C ALA A 50 3.87 4.03 -14.51
N CYS A 51 3.76 3.08 -13.58
CA CYS A 51 2.56 2.31 -13.29
C CYS A 51 1.68 2.93 -12.18
N THR A 52 1.95 4.16 -11.73
CA THR A 52 1.18 4.77 -10.65
C THR A 52 -0.30 4.89 -11.02
N SER A 53 -1.16 4.42 -10.11
CA SER A 53 -2.62 4.61 -10.14
C SER A 53 -3.09 5.00 -8.73
N ILE A 54 -4.37 5.35 -8.58
CA ILE A 54 -4.93 5.66 -7.25
C ILE A 54 -5.83 4.54 -6.78
N VAL A 55 -5.55 4.06 -5.57
CA VAL A 55 -6.49 3.25 -4.80
C VAL A 55 -7.21 4.14 -3.81
N VAL A 56 -8.54 4.06 -3.79
CA VAL A 56 -9.38 4.75 -2.82
C VAL A 56 -9.87 3.72 -1.80
N GLU A 57 -9.59 3.99 -0.54
CA GLU A 57 -10.01 3.18 0.60
C GLU A 57 -10.99 3.96 1.48
N LEU A 58 -11.98 3.24 2.03
CA LEU A 58 -12.90 3.80 2.99
C LEU A 58 -12.40 3.56 4.42
N GLU A 59 -11.93 4.61 5.07
CA GLU A 59 -11.49 4.62 6.47
C GLU A 59 -12.32 5.67 7.23
N ASP A 60 -12.89 5.32 8.38
CA ASP A 60 -13.67 6.21 9.25
C ASP A 60 -14.73 7.06 8.50
N ASN A 61 -15.43 6.42 7.56
CA ASN A 61 -16.43 7.03 6.68
C ASN A 61 -15.89 8.11 5.71
N LYS A 62 -14.57 8.20 5.54
CA LYS A 62 -13.92 9.09 4.58
C LYS A 62 -13.20 8.29 3.49
N LEU A 63 -13.18 8.83 2.28
CA LEU A 63 -12.42 8.27 1.17
C LEU A 63 -10.97 8.80 1.22
N ASN A 64 -10.02 7.89 1.30
CA ASN A 64 -8.58 8.18 1.29
C ASN A 64 -8.00 7.79 -0.06
N TYR A 65 -7.37 8.73 -0.75
CA TYR A 65 -6.79 8.56 -2.08
C TYR A 65 -5.30 8.24 -1.96
N LYS A 66 -4.91 7.02 -2.28
CA LYS A 66 -3.53 6.52 -2.11
C LYS A 66 -2.90 6.26 -3.47
N SER A 67 -1.83 6.97 -3.80
CA SER A 67 -1.00 6.62 -4.95
C SER A 67 -0.32 5.27 -4.67
N ILE A 68 -0.35 4.35 -5.64
CA ILE A 68 0.22 3.00 -5.53
C ILE A 68 0.94 2.60 -6.81
N ASN A 69 1.85 1.64 -6.72
CA ASN A 69 2.52 1.03 -7.88
C ASN A 69 1.79 -0.25 -8.29
N THR A 70 1.04 -0.19 -9.40
CA THR A 70 0.22 -1.32 -9.86
C THR A 70 1.05 -2.52 -10.32
N CYS A 71 2.32 -2.34 -10.68
CA CYS A 71 3.21 -3.44 -11.10
C CYS A 71 3.57 -4.41 -9.97
N ILE A 72 3.50 -3.97 -8.71
CA ILE A 72 3.78 -4.80 -7.52
C ILE A 72 2.58 -4.94 -6.59
N MET A 73 1.43 -4.41 -6.98
CA MET A 73 0.16 -4.63 -6.27
C MET A 73 -0.57 -5.80 -6.90
N LEU A 74 -0.89 -6.83 -6.11
CA LEU A 74 -1.58 -8.02 -6.60
C LEU A 74 -3.10 -7.78 -6.65
N LEU A 75 -3.77 -8.33 -7.67
CA LEU A 75 -5.16 -8.03 -8.03
C LEU A 75 -6.15 -8.20 -6.87
N TYR A 76 -5.98 -9.24 -6.07
CA TYR A 76 -6.86 -9.52 -4.94
C TYR A 76 -6.87 -8.43 -3.87
N SER A 77 -5.80 -7.65 -3.76
CA SER A 77 -5.71 -6.56 -2.80
C SER A 77 -6.67 -5.40 -3.09
N LEU A 78 -7.27 -5.38 -4.28
CA LEU A 78 -8.31 -4.41 -4.65
C LEU A 78 -9.68 -4.72 -4.02
N HIS A 79 -9.89 -5.92 -3.44
CA HIS A 79 -11.19 -6.24 -2.84
C HIS A 79 -11.63 -5.17 -1.82
N GLY A 80 -12.84 -4.63 -2.02
CA GLY A 80 -13.40 -3.60 -1.14
C GLY A 80 -12.82 -2.19 -1.33
N LYS A 81 -12.11 -1.93 -2.44
CA LYS A 81 -11.49 -0.65 -2.77
C LYS A 81 -11.97 -0.13 -4.14
N GLN A 82 -11.64 1.13 -4.45
CA GLN A 82 -11.77 1.66 -5.81
C GLN A 82 -10.38 1.84 -6.39
N LEU A 83 -10.20 1.47 -7.65
CA LEU A 83 -9.02 1.75 -8.46
C LEU A 83 -9.37 2.82 -9.50
N ILE A 84 -8.60 3.91 -9.53
CA ILE A 84 -8.74 4.99 -10.51
C ILE A 84 -7.50 5.00 -11.39
N THR A 85 -7.70 4.96 -12.72
CA THR A 85 -6.66 5.03 -13.73
C THR A 85 -6.65 6.39 -14.44
N VAL A 86 -5.56 6.69 -15.14
CA VAL A 86 -5.39 7.97 -15.82
C VAL A 86 -6.47 8.24 -16.87
N GLU A 87 -6.99 7.21 -17.52
CA GLU A 87 -8.05 7.29 -18.53
C GLU A 87 -9.36 7.83 -17.97
N HIS A 88 -9.56 7.66 -16.66
CA HIS A 88 -10.81 8.09 -16.01
C HIS A 88 -10.74 9.51 -15.42
N LEU A 89 -9.61 10.21 -15.52
CA LEU A 89 -9.52 11.56 -14.93
C LEU A 89 -10.33 12.60 -15.72
N ALA A 90 -10.20 12.61 -17.02
CA ALA A 90 -10.96 13.52 -17.88
C ALA A 90 -12.43 13.09 -18.03
N ASN A 91 -13.27 14.08 -18.31
CA ASN A 91 -14.59 13.95 -18.94
C ASN A 91 -14.52 14.72 -20.28
N ASP A 92 -15.52 15.61 -20.55
CA ASP A 92 -15.49 16.52 -21.69
C ASP A 92 -14.30 17.51 -21.62
N LYS A 93 -13.75 17.73 -20.42
CA LYS A 93 -12.60 18.60 -20.17
C LYS A 93 -11.52 17.83 -19.39
N LEU A 94 -10.28 18.26 -19.59
CA LEU A 94 -9.15 17.74 -18.81
C LEU A 94 -9.35 18.04 -17.33
N HIS A 95 -8.95 17.08 -16.48
CA HIS A 95 -8.86 17.32 -15.05
C HIS A 95 -7.83 18.43 -14.74
N PRO A 96 -8.00 19.27 -13.70
CA PRO A 96 -7.04 20.31 -13.31
C PRO A 96 -5.58 19.87 -13.33
N VAL A 97 -5.29 18.66 -12.87
CA VAL A 97 -3.95 18.09 -12.92
C VAL A 97 -3.45 17.87 -14.35
N GLN A 98 -4.29 17.35 -15.23
CA GLN A 98 -3.94 17.11 -16.63
C GLN A 98 -3.74 18.44 -17.36
N GLN A 99 -4.65 19.40 -17.15
CA GLN A 99 -4.56 20.73 -17.76
C GLN A 99 -3.27 21.42 -17.32
N SER A 100 -2.93 21.35 -16.03
CA SER A 100 -1.69 21.94 -15.52
C SER A 100 -0.44 21.31 -16.15
N MET A 101 -0.44 20.00 -16.40
CA MET A 101 0.67 19.32 -17.09
C MET A 101 0.81 19.80 -18.54
N VAL A 102 -0.29 20.02 -19.25
CA VAL A 102 -0.29 20.57 -20.63
C VAL A 102 0.28 21.98 -20.63
N ASP A 103 -0.30 22.89 -19.86
CA ASP A 103 0.02 24.32 -19.89
C ASP A 103 1.42 24.66 -19.37
N ASN A 104 2.03 23.76 -18.60
CA ASN A 104 3.39 23.93 -18.08
C ASN A 104 4.41 23.01 -18.78
N HIS A 105 4.06 22.43 -19.93
CA HIS A 105 4.95 21.58 -20.74
C HIS A 105 5.56 20.43 -19.92
N GLY A 106 4.76 19.77 -19.06
CA GLY A 106 5.20 18.73 -18.14
C GLY A 106 5.48 17.38 -18.81
N SER A 107 5.39 17.29 -20.14
CA SER A 107 5.59 16.06 -20.91
C SER A 107 6.46 16.29 -22.13
N GLN A 108 7.32 15.30 -22.47
CA GLN A 108 8.07 15.23 -23.73
C GLN A 108 7.76 13.90 -24.42
N CYS A 109 8.47 12.79 -24.14
CA CYS A 109 8.16 11.50 -24.77
C CYS A 109 6.80 10.90 -24.32
N GLY A 110 6.24 11.33 -23.19
CA GLY A 110 4.93 10.93 -22.71
C GLY A 110 4.91 9.64 -21.88
N PHE A 111 5.96 8.84 -21.84
CA PHE A 111 5.95 7.52 -21.19
C PHE A 111 5.69 7.61 -19.67
N CYS A 112 6.37 8.50 -18.95
CA CYS A 112 6.21 8.72 -17.51
C CYS A 112 5.01 9.59 -17.14
N THR A 113 4.44 10.31 -18.10
CA THR A 113 3.40 11.34 -17.88
C THR A 113 2.19 10.80 -17.13
N PRO A 114 1.59 9.65 -17.47
CA PRO A 114 0.45 9.10 -16.74
C PRO A 114 0.75 8.88 -15.26
N GLY A 115 1.95 8.36 -14.94
CA GLY A 115 2.38 8.12 -13.57
C GLY A 115 2.48 9.41 -12.76
N PHE A 116 3.08 10.48 -13.32
CA PHE A 116 3.14 11.79 -12.65
C PHE A 116 1.75 12.41 -12.47
N VAL A 117 0.90 12.33 -13.50
CA VAL A 117 -0.49 12.80 -13.42
C VAL A 117 -1.22 12.12 -12.27
N MET A 118 -1.08 10.80 -12.11
CA MET A 118 -1.74 10.06 -11.04
C MET A 118 -1.17 10.39 -9.66
N SER A 119 0.14 10.60 -9.51
CA SER A 119 0.75 11.05 -8.25
C SER A 119 0.28 12.46 -7.88
N MET A 120 0.24 13.39 -8.85
CA MET A 120 -0.31 14.73 -8.66
C MET A 120 -1.82 14.69 -8.33
N PHE A 121 -2.58 13.79 -8.95
CA PHE A 121 -3.99 13.59 -8.63
C PHE A 121 -4.18 13.11 -7.18
N GLY A 122 -3.37 12.18 -6.70
CA GLY A 122 -3.36 11.79 -5.28
C GLY A 122 -3.07 12.97 -4.36
N MET A 123 -2.10 13.79 -4.69
CA MET A 123 -1.77 15.03 -3.97
C MET A 123 -2.97 16.00 -3.97
N TYR A 124 -3.60 16.22 -5.13
CA TYR A 124 -4.75 17.09 -5.32
C TYR A 124 -5.97 16.65 -4.49
N LYS A 125 -6.31 15.36 -4.52
CA LYS A 125 -7.47 14.80 -3.78
C LYS A 125 -7.26 14.85 -2.26
N ASN A 126 -6.04 14.67 -1.79
CA ASN A 126 -5.68 14.79 -0.38
C ASN A 126 -5.45 16.25 0.06
N LYS A 127 -5.66 17.24 -0.83
CA LYS A 127 -5.51 18.68 -0.55
C LYS A 127 -4.14 19.05 0.03
N ILE A 128 -3.09 18.39 -0.44
CA ILE A 128 -1.74 18.62 0.02
C ILE A 128 -1.25 19.99 -0.48
N GLN A 129 -0.75 20.82 0.42
CA GLN A 129 -0.19 22.13 0.07
C GLN A 129 0.98 21.97 -0.90
N PRO A 130 1.03 22.71 -2.03
CA PRO A 130 2.02 22.54 -3.08
C PRO A 130 3.35 23.24 -2.74
N THR A 131 3.90 23.01 -1.56
CA THR A 131 5.25 23.41 -1.18
C THR A 131 6.27 22.56 -1.93
N ASN A 132 7.51 23.06 -2.10
CA ASN A 132 8.57 22.29 -2.75
C ASN A 132 8.76 20.93 -2.07
N ASN A 133 8.84 20.90 -0.74
CA ASN A 133 9.03 19.66 0.04
C ASN A 133 7.91 18.64 -0.20
N ASN A 134 6.65 19.09 -0.19
CA ASN A 134 5.53 18.21 -0.43
C ASN A 134 5.50 17.69 -1.87
N ILE A 135 5.81 18.54 -2.85
CA ILE A 135 5.88 18.14 -4.26
C ILE A 135 7.00 17.10 -4.44
N ASP A 136 8.20 17.38 -3.91
CA ASP A 136 9.32 16.44 -4.00
C ASP A 136 9.00 15.11 -3.33
N GLU A 137 8.37 15.12 -2.17
CA GLU A 137 7.94 13.92 -1.45
C GLU A 137 6.91 13.09 -2.22
N TYR A 138 5.89 13.74 -2.78
CA TYR A 138 4.84 13.02 -3.51
C TYR A 138 5.28 12.52 -4.89
N LEU A 139 6.23 13.20 -5.53
CA LEU A 139 6.73 12.84 -6.85
C LEU A 139 8.02 12.03 -6.82
N ALA A 140 8.65 11.83 -5.65
CA ALA A 140 9.90 11.07 -5.51
C ALA A 140 9.82 9.63 -6.07
N GLY A 141 8.65 9.05 -6.10
CA GLY A 141 8.41 7.71 -6.68
C GLY A 141 8.16 7.69 -8.19
N ASN A 142 8.36 8.82 -8.90
CA ASN A 142 8.14 8.92 -10.35
C ASN A 142 9.42 9.40 -11.04
N LEU A 143 9.93 8.62 -11.98
CA LEU A 143 11.16 8.92 -12.72
C LEU A 143 10.85 9.43 -14.14
N CYS A 144 11.56 10.49 -14.52
CA CYS A 144 11.54 11.02 -15.89
C CYS A 144 12.96 11.27 -16.39
N ARG A 145 13.27 10.84 -17.61
CA ARG A 145 14.56 11.08 -18.22
C ARG A 145 14.61 12.35 -19.08
N CYS A 146 13.47 12.81 -19.59
CA CYS A 146 13.40 13.82 -20.63
C CYS A 146 13.32 15.26 -20.10
N THR A 147 12.44 15.52 -19.10
CA THR A 147 11.99 16.88 -18.74
C THR A 147 12.90 17.64 -17.78
N GLY A 148 13.83 16.96 -17.10
CA GLY A 148 14.60 17.56 -16.00
C GLY A 148 13.73 17.95 -14.79
N TYR A 149 12.48 17.47 -14.70
CA TYR A 149 11.51 17.63 -13.59
C TYR A 149 10.95 19.05 -13.37
N ASN A 150 11.63 20.12 -13.76
CA ASN A 150 11.22 21.48 -13.44
C ASN A 150 9.82 21.85 -13.98
N SER A 151 9.51 21.46 -15.19
CA SER A 151 8.18 21.68 -15.81
C SER A 151 7.10 20.90 -15.05
N ILE A 152 7.37 19.66 -14.63
CA ILE A 152 6.46 18.83 -13.85
C ILE A 152 6.21 19.43 -12.46
N LYS A 153 7.28 19.87 -11.77
CA LYS A 153 7.18 20.54 -10.46
C LYS A 153 6.39 21.85 -10.56
N LYS A 154 6.57 22.63 -11.65
CA LYS A 154 5.79 23.82 -11.95
C LYS A 154 4.31 23.49 -12.16
N ALA A 155 4.02 22.41 -12.89
CA ALA A 155 2.65 21.92 -13.08
C ALA A 155 2.03 21.51 -11.73
N ALA A 156 2.74 20.78 -10.87
CA ALA A 156 2.26 20.40 -9.55
C ALA A 156 1.96 21.62 -8.65
N LYS A 157 2.75 22.69 -8.72
CA LYS A 157 2.48 23.96 -8.02
C LYS A 157 1.20 24.62 -8.49
N LYS A 158 0.96 24.61 -9.80
CA LYS A 158 -0.15 25.35 -10.43
C LYS A 158 -1.46 24.58 -10.52
N MET A 159 -1.49 23.25 -10.31
CA MET A 159 -2.68 22.43 -10.54
C MET A 159 -3.92 22.89 -9.77
N TYR A 160 -3.76 23.54 -8.61
CA TYR A 160 -4.90 24.04 -7.81
C TYR A 160 -5.52 25.33 -8.35
N SER A 161 -4.86 26.06 -9.27
CA SER A 161 -5.40 27.25 -9.91
C SER A 161 -6.44 26.93 -10.99
N TYR A 162 -6.49 25.70 -11.48
CA TYR A 162 -7.43 25.24 -12.52
C TYR A 162 -8.79 24.79 -11.98
N GLY A 163 -8.97 24.75 -10.68
CA GLY A 163 -10.22 24.39 -10.01
C GLY A 163 -9.97 23.63 -8.70
N LYS A 164 -11.01 23.60 -7.85
CA LYS A 164 -10.98 22.90 -6.55
C LYS A 164 -11.99 21.78 -6.46
N LYS A 165 -12.92 21.68 -7.41
CA LYS A 165 -13.96 20.64 -7.49
C LYS A 165 -13.76 19.80 -8.72
N ASP A 166 -14.01 18.51 -8.61
CA ASP A 166 -13.95 17.54 -9.68
C ASP A 166 -15.12 16.55 -9.58
N LYS A 167 -15.31 15.71 -10.59
CA LYS A 167 -16.36 14.68 -10.58
C LYS A 167 -16.23 13.69 -9.43
N PHE A 168 -15.02 13.42 -8.97
CA PHE A 168 -14.78 12.48 -7.87
C PHE A 168 -15.34 13.00 -6.54
N THR A 169 -15.39 14.32 -6.35
CA THR A 169 -16.01 14.95 -5.17
C THR A 169 -17.53 14.78 -5.19
N SER A 170 -18.19 14.90 -6.34
CA SER A 170 -19.64 14.66 -6.47
C SER A 170 -20.01 13.19 -6.25
N ASP A 171 -19.14 12.26 -6.65
CA ASP A 171 -19.39 10.83 -6.58
C ASP A 171 -19.04 10.20 -5.21
N GLU A 172 -18.46 10.94 -4.26
CA GLU A 172 -17.98 10.41 -2.95
C GLU A 172 -19.07 9.65 -2.18
N LYS A 173 -20.32 10.16 -2.15
CA LYS A 173 -21.43 9.51 -1.46
C LYS A 173 -21.79 8.16 -2.10
N LYS A 174 -21.84 8.09 -3.44
CA LYS A 174 -22.11 6.89 -4.22
C LYS A 174 -21.03 5.84 -3.98
N ILE A 175 -19.76 6.23 -4.13
CA ILE A 175 -18.60 5.36 -3.93
C ILE A 175 -18.56 4.81 -2.49
N THR A 176 -18.76 5.68 -1.49
CA THR A 176 -18.82 5.28 -0.08
C THR A 176 -19.88 4.19 0.17
N LYS A 177 -21.10 4.36 -0.39
CA LYS A 177 -22.19 3.38 -0.26
C LYS A 177 -21.80 2.03 -0.85
N ILE A 178 -21.20 2.00 -2.03
CA ILE A 178 -20.77 0.77 -2.71
C ILE A 178 -19.66 0.10 -1.89
N LEU A 179 -18.61 0.83 -1.48
CA LEU A 179 -17.51 0.26 -0.71
C LEU A 179 -17.97 -0.33 0.62
N LYS A 180 -18.90 0.32 1.33
CA LYS A 180 -19.52 -0.21 2.56
C LYS A 180 -20.22 -1.55 2.33
N SER A 181 -20.83 -1.77 1.18
CA SER A 181 -21.54 -3.01 0.87
C SER A 181 -20.60 -4.20 0.59
N ILE A 182 -19.38 -3.93 0.11
CA ILE A 182 -18.40 -4.96 -0.27
C ILE A 182 -17.62 -5.50 0.94
N GLN A 183 -17.19 -4.64 1.86
CA GLN A 183 -16.16 -4.91 2.88
C GLN A 183 -16.51 -5.96 3.96
N LYS A 184 -17.70 -6.53 4.00
CA LYS A 184 -18.20 -7.26 5.17
C LYS A 184 -18.06 -8.77 5.15
N LYS A 185 -17.51 -9.39 4.09
CA LYS A 185 -17.52 -10.85 3.93
C LYS A 185 -16.12 -11.38 3.63
N ASP A 186 -15.85 -12.58 4.13
CA ASP A 186 -14.69 -13.35 3.71
C ASP A 186 -14.74 -13.65 2.21
N VAL A 187 -13.57 -13.71 1.59
CA VAL A 187 -13.42 -14.21 0.22
C VAL A 187 -12.51 -15.42 0.25
N LEU A 188 -12.95 -16.51 -0.37
CA LEU A 188 -12.14 -17.68 -0.62
C LEU A 188 -12.28 -18.05 -2.09
N ILE A 189 -11.18 -17.99 -2.82
CA ILE A 189 -11.07 -18.48 -4.19
C ILE A 189 -10.16 -19.68 -4.14
N SER A 190 -10.61 -20.80 -4.67
CA SER A 190 -9.84 -22.04 -4.78
C SER A 190 -10.15 -22.66 -6.13
N ASN A 191 -9.11 -22.90 -6.91
CA ASN A 191 -9.13 -23.67 -8.15
C ASN A 191 -8.02 -24.72 -8.09
N GLU A 192 -7.78 -25.47 -9.16
CA GLU A 192 -6.80 -26.56 -9.20
C GLU A 192 -5.38 -26.15 -8.81
N SER A 193 -4.96 -24.93 -9.17
CA SER A 193 -3.59 -24.44 -8.99
C SER A 193 -3.43 -23.40 -7.88
N ASN A 194 -4.51 -22.69 -7.51
CA ASN A 194 -4.42 -21.51 -6.65
C ASN A 194 -5.44 -21.53 -5.51
N LYS A 195 -4.99 -21.13 -4.33
CA LYS A 195 -5.86 -20.94 -3.16
C LYS A 195 -5.59 -19.58 -2.52
N PHE A 196 -6.65 -18.81 -2.36
CA PHE A 196 -6.52 -17.46 -1.89
C PHE A 196 -7.65 -17.10 -0.91
N TYR A 197 -7.28 -16.52 0.24
CA TYR A 197 -8.23 -16.18 1.29
C TYR A 197 -8.07 -14.72 1.77
N ILE A 198 -9.19 -13.98 1.84
CA ILE A 198 -9.28 -12.66 2.51
C ILE A 198 -10.18 -12.82 3.73
N PRO A 199 -9.64 -12.80 4.95
CA PRO A 199 -10.43 -12.79 6.17
C PRO A 199 -11.06 -11.42 6.42
N SER A 200 -12.36 -11.40 6.77
CA SER A 200 -13.06 -10.15 7.11
C SER A 200 -12.74 -9.62 8.52
N ASN A 201 -12.22 -10.48 9.39
CA ASN A 201 -11.87 -10.16 10.77
C ASN A 201 -10.81 -11.12 11.33
N LEU A 202 -10.27 -10.79 12.51
CA LEU A 202 -9.22 -11.56 13.17
C LEU A 202 -9.68 -12.98 13.56
N LYS A 203 -10.91 -13.16 14.02
CA LYS A 203 -11.44 -14.47 14.40
C LYS A 203 -11.46 -15.44 13.21
N ASN A 204 -11.94 -14.97 12.06
CA ASN A 204 -11.98 -15.76 10.83
C ASN A 204 -10.56 -16.08 10.32
N LEU A 205 -9.63 -15.13 10.40
CA LEU A 205 -8.23 -15.35 10.09
C LEU A 205 -7.65 -16.49 10.95
N ILE A 206 -7.77 -16.41 12.27
CA ILE A 206 -7.25 -17.44 13.20
C ILE A 206 -7.87 -18.80 12.90
N ASN A 207 -9.19 -18.87 12.75
CA ASN A 207 -9.89 -20.13 12.46
C ASN A 207 -9.42 -20.75 11.15
N TYR A 208 -9.17 -19.95 10.13
CA TYR A 208 -8.69 -20.44 8.83
C TYR A 208 -7.23 -20.92 8.92
N THR A 209 -6.36 -20.17 9.57
CA THR A 209 -4.93 -20.53 9.68
C THR A 209 -4.71 -21.83 10.46
N ILE A 210 -5.52 -22.11 11.48
CA ILE A 210 -5.43 -23.36 12.26
C ILE A 210 -5.79 -24.58 11.41
N LYS A 211 -6.76 -24.43 10.50
CA LYS A 211 -7.29 -25.52 9.66
C LYS A 211 -6.55 -25.70 8.34
N SER A 212 -5.72 -24.75 7.96
CA SER A 212 -5.05 -24.70 6.67
C SER A 212 -3.54 -24.91 6.83
N SER A 213 -2.89 -25.38 5.77
CA SER A 213 -1.45 -25.54 5.70
C SER A 213 -0.92 -25.04 4.35
N ASN A 214 0.38 -24.77 4.31
CA ASN A 214 1.10 -24.37 3.07
C ASN A 214 0.51 -23.12 2.40
N PHE A 215 0.54 -22.01 3.12
CA PHE A 215 0.16 -20.70 2.60
C PHE A 215 1.19 -19.63 3.02
N GLU A 216 1.27 -18.57 2.21
CA GLU A 216 2.05 -17.38 2.51
C GLU A 216 1.13 -16.28 3.02
N PHE A 217 1.55 -15.57 4.07
CA PHE A 217 0.86 -14.35 4.49
C PHE A 217 1.33 -13.17 3.65
N VAL A 218 0.38 -12.37 3.21
CA VAL A 218 0.67 -11.12 2.50
C VAL A 218 -0.13 -9.97 3.08
N SER A 219 0.55 -8.84 3.33
CA SER A 219 -0.07 -7.58 3.74
C SER A 219 0.10 -6.54 2.63
N GLY A 220 1.12 -5.70 2.65
CA GLY A 220 1.39 -4.72 1.58
C GLY A 220 1.94 -5.32 0.28
N GLY A 221 2.53 -6.51 0.35
CA GLY A 221 3.03 -7.24 -0.82
C GLY A 221 4.30 -6.69 -1.47
N THR A 222 4.86 -5.58 -1.02
CA THR A 222 5.96 -4.86 -1.69
C THR A 222 7.29 -5.62 -1.80
N ASP A 223 7.53 -6.60 -0.93
CA ASP A 223 8.67 -7.53 -1.04
C ASP A 223 8.25 -8.82 -1.76
N LEU A 224 7.09 -9.38 -1.40
CA LEU A 224 6.59 -10.63 -1.97
C LEU A 224 6.33 -10.54 -3.48
N ALA A 225 5.80 -9.40 -3.95
CA ALA A 225 5.54 -9.21 -5.37
C ALA A 225 6.82 -9.28 -6.22
N LEU A 226 7.98 -8.93 -5.66
CA LEU A 226 9.27 -9.05 -6.39
C LEU A 226 9.70 -10.50 -6.62
N GLU A 227 9.28 -11.43 -5.74
CA GLU A 227 9.48 -12.87 -5.99
C GLU A 227 8.73 -13.30 -7.27
N ILE A 228 7.54 -12.71 -7.51
CA ILE A 228 6.72 -12.97 -8.69
C ILE A 228 7.29 -12.23 -9.90
N THR A 229 7.44 -10.90 -9.82
CA THR A 229 7.72 -10.05 -11.00
C THR A 229 9.17 -10.05 -11.44
N LYS A 230 10.11 -10.36 -10.53
CA LYS A 230 11.55 -10.36 -10.82
C LYS A 230 12.17 -11.75 -10.80
N LYS A 231 11.64 -12.65 -9.97
CA LYS A 231 12.18 -14.02 -9.87
C LYS A 231 11.30 -15.07 -10.53
N ASN A 232 10.18 -14.65 -11.14
CA ASN A 232 9.21 -15.53 -11.81
C ASN A 232 8.72 -16.68 -10.92
N LYS A 233 8.65 -16.44 -9.59
CA LYS A 233 8.17 -17.44 -8.64
C LYS A 233 6.65 -17.45 -8.63
N THR A 234 6.06 -18.64 -8.71
CA THR A 234 4.62 -18.83 -8.54
C THR A 234 4.30 -19.10 -7.07
N ILE A 235 3.33 -18.36 -6.52
CA ILE A 235 2.84 -18.53 -5.16
C ILE A 235 1.39 -18.99 -5.24
N ASN A 236 1.17 -20.26 -4.92
CA ASN A 236 -0.12 -20.92 -5.16
C ASN A 236 -1.12 -20.76 -4.02
N SER A 237 -0.66 -20.42 -2.80
CA SER A 237 -1.56 -20.32 -1.64
C SER A 237 -1.23 -19.08 -0.82
N LEU A 238 -2.22 -18.17 -0.68
CA LEU A 238 -2.05 -16.87 -0.05
C LEU A 238 -3.18 -16.57 0.94
N ILE A 239 -2.84 -15.90 2.04
CA ILE A 239 -3.77 -15.25 2.95
C ILE A 239 -3.48 -13.74 2.97
N TYR A 240 -4.43 -12.94 2.50
CA TYR A 240 -4.28 -11.48 2.45
C TYR A 240 -4.75 -10.81 3.74
N LEU A 241 -3.81 -10.18 4.43
CA LEU A 241 -4.03 -9.51 5.72
C LEU A 241 -4.42 -8.03 5.59
N GLY A 242 -4.14 -7.39 4.44
CA GLY A 242 -4.23 -5.93 4.28
C GLY A 242 -5.64 -5.36 4.42
N ASN A 243 -6.70 -6.17 4.29
CA ASN A 243 -8.09 -5.75 4.49
C ASN A 243 -8.60 -5.95 5.93
N ASN A 244 -7.81 -6.61 6.79
CA ASN A 244 -8.22 -6.91 8.16
C ASN A 244 -8.01 -5.67 9.06
N LYS A 245 -9.12 -5.03 9.45
CA LYS A 245 -9.09 -3.82 10.29
C LYS A 245 -8.52 -4.08 11.68
N ASP A 246 -8.65 -5.31 12.20
CA ASP A 246 -8.11 -5.71 13.49
C ASP A 246 -6.57 -5.78 13.50
N LEU A 247 -5.94 -5.69 12.32
CA LEU A 247 -4.50 -5.63 12.11
C LEU A 247 -4.00 -4.27 11.62
N ASN A 248 -4.88 -3.28 11.45
CA ASN A 248 -4.55 -1.95 10.93
C ASN A 248 -4.96 -0.86 11.91
N TYR A 249 -4.16 -0.67 12.93
CA TYR A 249 -4.38 0.35 13.96
C TYR A 249 -3.08 0.86 14.55
N VAL A 250 -3.16 2.03 15.21
CA VAL A 250 -2.10 2.58 16.05
C VAL A 250 -2.79 3.12 17.31
N ASN A 251 -2.40 2.62 18.46
CA ASN A 251 -2.89 3.11 19.74
C ASN A 251 -1.79 3.13 20.81
N ILE A 252 -2.06 3.83 21.92
CA ILE A 252 -1.16 3.86 23.06
C ILE A 252 -1.87 3.18 24.22
N LYS A 253 -1.23 2.16 24.76
CA LYS A 253 -1.71 1.42 25.93
C LYS A 253 -0.52 0.91 26.74
N ASN A 254 -0.62 0.95 28.07
CA ASN A 254 0.39 0.43 29.00
C ASN A 254 1.81 0.97 28.72
N ASN A 255 1.94 2.24 28.37
CA ASN A 255 3.21 2.89 28.01
C ASN A 255 3.90 2.30 26.77
N TYR A 256 3.14 1.66 25.87
CA TYR A 256 3.60 1.19 24.57
C TYR A 256 2.81 1.86 23.45
N LEU A 257 3.52 2.14 22.36
CA LEU A 257 2.91 2.40 21.07
C LEU A 257 2.63 1.03 20.42
N ASN A 258 1.35 0.67 20.37
CA ASN A 258 0.88 -0.60 19.81
C ASN A 258 0.46 -0.40 18.36
N ILE A 259 1.04 -1.16 17.46
CA ILE A 259 0.87 -1.04 16.00
C ILE A 259 0.40 -2.37 15.46
N GLY A 260 -0.77 -2.40 14.84
CA GLY A 260 -1.25 -3.57 14.11
C GLY A 260 -0.33 -3.90 12.94
N SER A 261 -0.09 -5.18 12.69
CA SER A 261 0.93 -5.62 11.71
C SER A 261 0.66 -5.20 10.27
N SER A 262 -0.61 -4.98 9.91
CA SER A 262 -1.01 -4.52 8.56
C SER A 262 -1.16 -3.00 8.45
N THR A 263 -0.66 -2.24 9.43
CA THR A 263 -0.67 -0.77 9.37
C THR A 263 0.34 -0.27 8.35
N PRO A 264 -0.09 0.52 7.35
CA PRO A 264 0.82 1.09 6.35
C PRO A 264 1.81 2.08 6.96
N ILE A 265 3.02 2.13 6.42
CA ILE A 265 4.11 2.99 6.89
C ILE A 265 3.68 4.47 6.95
N ASN A 266 3.00 4.98 5.93
CA ASN A 266 2.55 6.38 5.92
C ASN A 266 1.61 6.73 7.09
N LYS A 267 0.84 5.77 7.60
CA LYS A 267 -0.04 5.95 8.76
C LYS A 267 0.74 6.06 10.08
N LEU A 268 1.97 5.55 10.12
CA LEU A 268 2.83 5.58 11.30
C LEU A 268 3.57 6.91 11.45
N ILE A 269 3.91 7.58 10.35
CA ILE A 269 4.77 8.78 10.35
C ILE A 269 4.27 9.86 11.32
N PRO A 270 2.97 10.28 11.32
CA PRO A 270 2.49 11.32 12.22
C PRO A 270 2.63 10.96 13.70
N VAL A 271 2.37 9.70 14.04
CA VAL A 271 2.45 9.21 15.42
C VAL A 271 3.90 9.09 15.87
N LEU A 272 4.76 8.51 15.04
CA LEU A 272 6.19 8.39 15.34
C LEU A 272 6.88 9.75 15.43
N LYS A 273 6.44 10.74 14.66
CA LYS A 273 6.97 12.11 14.77
C LYS A 273 6.83 12.69 16.18
N LYS A 274 5.77 12.30 16.90
CA LYS A 274 5.52 12.74 18.29
C LYS A 274 6.46 12.05 19.29
N TYR A 275 6.72 10.75 19.13
CA TYR A 275 7.45 9.93 20.12
C TYR A 275 8.88 9.62 19.72
N TYR A 276 9.15 9.46 18.44
CA TYR A 276 10.43 9.07 17.85
C TYR A 276 10.72 9.85 16.57
N PRO A 277 11.00 11.16 16.65
CA PRO A 277 11.15 12.04 15.46
C PRO A 277 12.18 11.53 14.46
N SER A 278 13.32 11.01 14.93
CA SER A 278 14.36 10.46 14.05
C SER A 278 13.90 9.21 13.30
N PHE A 279 13.11 8.34 13.93
CA PHE A 279 12.51 7.18 13.27
C PHE A 279 11.48 7.62 12.22
N ALA A 280 10.62 8.60 12.55
CA ALA A 280 9.68 9.17 11.57
C ALA A 280 10.41 9.78 10.36
N SER A 281 11.51 10.51 10.60
CA SER A 281 12.31 11.12 9.53
C SER A 281 12.95 10.08 8.60
N MET A 282 13.37 8.93 9.11
CA MET A 282 13.92 7.84 8.31
C MET A 282 12.90 7.31 7.29
N PHE A 283 11.59 7.33 7.62
CA PHE A 283 10.56 6.87 6.70
C PHE A 283 10.41 7.71 5.43
N TYR A 284 10.81 8.98 5.42
CA TYR A 284 10.86 9.76 4.18
C TYR A 284 11.92 9.23 3.19
N ARG A 285 12.84 8.39 3.67
CA ARG A 285 13.83 7.67 2.84
C ARG A 285 13.49 6.17 2.68
N TYR A 286 12.34 5.74 3.18
CA TYR A 286 11.81 4.37 3.01
C TYR A 286 10.94 4.32 1.75
N GLY A 287 11.53 3.99 0.64
CA GLY A 287 10.82 3.95 -0.64
C GLY A 287 10.11 5.27 -0.99
N SER A 288 9.18 5.19 -1.91
CA SER A 288 8.34 6.30 -2.34
C SER A 288 7.03 6.38 -1.54
N THR A 289 6.27 7.46 -1.72
CA THR A 289 4.89 7.58 -1.20
C THR A 289 4.02 6.40 -1.64
N GLN A 290 4.15 5.94 -2.88
CA GLN A 290 3.43 4.78 -3.42
C GLN A 290 3.74 3.50 -2.63
N ILE A 291 5.02 3.28 -2.30
CA ILE A 291 5.46 2.15 -1.49
C ILE A 291 4.95 2.27 -0.05
N ARG A 292 5.14 3.42 0.60
CA ARG A 292 4.74 3.63 2.00
C ARG A 292 3.23 3.58 2.22
N ASN A 293 2.43 3.81 1.18
CA ASN A 293 0.97 3.70 1.24
C ASN A 293 0.49 2.25 1.40
N VAL A 294 1.29 1.26 1.03
CA VAL A 294 0.94 -0.16 1.08
C VAL A 294 1.90 -1.02 1.91
N ALA A 295 3.19 -0.71 1.94
CA ALA A 295 4.17 -1.39 2.79
C ALA A 295 3.79 -1.26 4.26
N THR A 296 3.93 -2.35 5.03
CA THR A 296 3.53 -2.41 6.44
C THR A 296 4.71 -2.77 7.33
N ILE A 297 4.66 -2.31 8.58
CA ILE A 297 5.72 -2.63 9.55
C ILE A 297 5.78 -4.14 9.84
N GLY A 298 4.62 -4.80 9.92
CA GLY A 298 4.55 -6.25 10.09
C GLY A 298 5.08 -7.01 8.88
N GLY A 299 4.83 -6.53 7.65
CA GLY A 299 5.40 -7.09 6.43
C GLY A 299 6.93 -6.97 6.40
N ASN A 300 7.48 -5.81 6.80
CA ASN A 300 8.93 -5.61 6.89
C ASN A 300 9.58 -6.56 7.90
N LEU A 301 8.95 -6.78 9.07
CA LEU A 301 9.38 -7.78 10.04
C LEU A 301 9.23 -9.22 9.54
N GLY A 302 8.08 -9.54 8.92
CA GLY A 302 7.77 -10.88 8.44
C GLY A 302 8.69 -11.36 7.31
N SER A 303 9.10 -10.46 6.41
CA SER A 303 10.06 -10.76 5.34
C SER A 303 11.48 -11.02 5.89
N ALA A 304 11.79 -10.51 7.09
CA ALA A 304 13.10 -10.60 7.74
C ALA A 304 14.26 -10.30 6.77
N SER A 305 14.06 -9.31 5.89
CA SER A 305 15.06 -8.91 4.92
C SER A 305 16.29 -8.33 5.63
N PRO A 306 17.52 -8.72 5.27
CA PRO A 306 18.73 -8.16 5.88
C PRO A 306 18.91 -6.65 5.63
N ILE A 307 18.20 -6.12 4.62
CA ILE A 307 18.17 -4.69 4.30
C ILE A 307 16.87 -4.00 4.77
N GLY A 308 16.09 -4.66 5.65
CA GLY A 308 14.84 -4.10 6.19
C GLY A 308 15.11 -2.92 7.11
N ASP A 309 14.69 -1.72 6.70
CA ASP A 309 15.02 -0.46 7.37
C ASP A 309 14.50 -0.36 8.81
N THR A 310 13.37 -0.99 9.14
CA THR A 310 12.77 -0.87 10.48
C THR A 310 13.40 -1.82 11.49
N LEU A 311 14.04 -2.91 11.03
CA LEU A 311 14.50 -4.00 11.90
C LEU A 311 15.54 -3.55 12.93
N PRO A 312 16.62 -2.84 12.56
CA PRO A 312 17.62 -2.36 13.52
C PRO A 312 17.02 -1.42 14.56
N ILE A 313 16.07 -0.57 14.14
CA ILE A 313 15.45 0.41 15.04
C ILE A 313 14.56 -0.30 16.06
N LEU A 314 13.79 -1.29 15.65
CA LEU A 314 12.94 -2.07 16.54
C LEU A 314 13.75 -2.92 17.52
N LEU A 315 14.92 -3.41 17.10
CA LEU A 315 15.88 -4.11 17.98
C LEU A 315 16.40 -3.16 19.06
N VAL A 316 16.92 -1.99 18.69
CA VAL A 316 17.46 -0.98 19.64
C VAL A 316 16.39 -0.50 20.62
N LEU A 317 15.14 -0.35 20.16
CA LEU A 317 14.01 0.04 21.02
C LEU A 317 13.48 -1.11 21.89
N ASN A 318 14.04 -2.32 21.80
CA ASN A 318 13.55 -3.51 22.51
C ASN A 318 12.04 -3.72 22.30
N ALA A 319 11.58 -3.52 21.08
CA ALA A 319 10.18 -3.70 20.73
C ALA A 319 9.76 -5.17 20.98
N LYS A 320 8.48 -5.34 21.34
CA LYS A 320 7.88 -6.67 21.52
C LYS A 320 6.98 -6.98 20.32
N LEU A 321 6.91 -8.24 19.98
CA LEU A 321 6.03 -8.76 18.93
C LEU A 321 4.98 -9.65 19.56
N VAL A 322 3.72 -9.35 19.27
CA VAL A 322 2.59 -10.22 19.60
C VAL A 322 2.37 -11.15 18.42
N LEU A 323 2.69 -12.40 18.60
CA LEU A 323 2.53 -13.47 17.62
C LEU A 323 1.22 -14.21 17.90
N GLN A 324 0.45 -14.47 16.86
CA GLN A 324 -0.86 -15.09 16.93
C GLN A 324 -0.91 -16.36 16.07
N GLY A 325 -1.15 -17.47 16.68
CA GLY A 325 -1.56 -18.73 16.10
C GLY A 325 -2.83 -19.22 16.82
N LYS A 326 -2.91 -20.52 17.16
CA LYS A 326 -3.96 -21.05 18.04
C LYS A 326 -3.95 -20.37 19.41
N LYS A 327 -2.75 -20.12 19.95
CA LYS A 327 -2.52 -19.31 21.16
C LYS A 327 -1.73 -18.06 20.79
N GLN A 328 -1.84 -17.04 21.63
CA GLN A 328 -1.05 -15.82 21.49
C GLN A 328 0.20 -15.93 22.38
N ARG A 329 1.34 -15.46 21.89
CA ARG A 329 2.56 -15.31 22.66
C ARG A 329 3.26 -13.99 22.35
N ILE A 330 4.03 -13.51 23.30
CA ILE A 330 4.78 -12.24 23.17
C ILE A 330 6.27 -12.57 23.24
N ILE A 331 7.05 -12.02 22.31
CA ILE A 331 8.50 -12.15 22.29
C ILE A 331 9.16 -10.78 22.06
N ASN A 332 10.39 -10.63 22.52
CA ASN A 332 11.20 -9.46 22.17
C ASN A 332 11.76 -9.62 20.74
N THR A 333 11.93 -8.50 20.03
CA THR A 333 12.54 -8.49 18.68
C THR A 333 13.91 -9.16 18.64
N ASN A 334 14.70 -9.08 19.73
CA ASN A 334 16.01 -9.75 19.86
C ASN A 334 15.93 -11.27 19.74
N ASN A 335 14.80 -11.88 20.06
CA ASN A 335 14.57 -13.33 19.99
C ASN A 335 13.81 -13.74 18.72
N TYR A 336 13.45 -12.78 17.87
CA TYR A 336 12.63 -13.04 16.70
C TYR A 336 13.44 -13.54 15.50
N PHE A 337 14.58 -12.92 15.20
CA PHE A 337 15.44 -13.29 14.08
C PHE A 337 16.36 -14.43 14.46
N LYS A 338 16.39 -15.50 13.66
CA LYS A 338 17.20 -16.70 13.89
C LYS A 338 18.43 -16.77 12.99
N SER A 339 18.24 -16.50 11.71
CA SER A 339 19.29 -16.45 10.69
C SER A 339 18.78 -15.70 9.46
N TYR A 340 19.54 -15.70 8.37
CA TYR A 340 19.16 -15.03 7.11
C TYR A 340 17.74 -15.41 6.68
N ARG A 341 16.83 -14.44 6.65
CA ARG A 341 15.40 -14.57 6.33
C ARG A 341 14.64 -15.65 7.14
N LYS A 342 15.18 -16.08 8.29
CA LYS A 342 14.51 -17.03 9.19
C LYS A 342 14.12 -16.36 10.50
N THR A 343 12.89 -16.57 10.89
CA THR A 343 12.31 -16.00 12.11
C THR A 343 11.91 -17.11 13.10
N SER A 344 11.49 -16.71 14.30
CA SER A 344 10.93 -17.62 15.30
C SER A 344 9.42 -17.86 15.13
N LEU A 345 8.78 -17.38 14.05
CA LEU A 345 7.41 -17.74 13.74
C LEU A 345 7.25 -19.25 13.61
N GLN A 346 6.26 -19.78 14.31
CA GLN A 346 5.85 -21.16 14.15
C GLN A 346 4.92 -21.32 12.96
N ARG A 347 4.71 -22.56 12.54
CA ARG A 347 3.73 -22.86 11.51
C ARG A 347 2.35 -22.31 11.91
N ASN A 348 1.68 -21.61 10.99
CA ASN A 348 0.36 -21.00 11.20
C ASN A 348 0.35 -19.83 12.20
N GLU A 349 1.50 -19.28 12.58
CA GLU A 349 1.59 -18.02 13.31
C GLU A 349 1.78 -16.84 12.36
N PHE A 350 1.23 -15.69 12.75
CA PHE A 350 1.48 -14.40 12.11
C PHE A 350 1.76 -13.32 13.17
N ILE A 351 2.42 -12.25 12.75
CA ILE A 351 2.59 -11.07 13.60
C ILE A 351 1.24 -10.36 13.66
N LYS A 352 0.67 -10.26 14.86
CA LYS A 352 -0.57 -9.52 15.11
C LYS A 352 -0.30 -8.06 15.40
N GLU A 353 0.69 -7.78 16.27
CA GLU A 353 0.96 -6.44 16.79
C GLU A 353 2.44 -6.26 17.06
N ILE A 354 2.92 -5.04 16.90
CA ILE A 354 4.24 -4.58 17.29
C ILE A 354 4.06 -3.58 18.45
N GLN A 355 4.75 -3.79 19.56
CA GLN A 355 4.69 -2.95 20.75
C GLN A 355 6.03 -2.23 20.93
N ILE A 356 6.06 -0.94 20.69
CA ILE A 356 7.26 -0.09 20.86
C ILE A 356 7.13 0.61 22.21
N PRO A 357 8.06 0.43 23.18
CA PRO A 357 7.98 1.09 24.49
C PRO A 357 8.08 2.61 24.30
N ILE A 358 7.28 3.39 25.02
CA ILE A 358 7.38 4.86 25.02
C ILE A 358 8.38 5.27 26.10
N LEU A 359 9.56 5.70 25.68
CA LEU A 359 10.65 6.09 26.56
C LEU A 359 10.50 7.60 26.91
N LYS A 360 10.53 7.94 28.20
CA LYS A 360 10.40 9.33 28.67
C LYS A 360 11.64 10.19 28.41
N LYS A 361 12.81 9.60 28.59
CA LYS A 361 14.11 10.27 28.34
C LYS A 361 14.97 9.35 27.48
N HIS A 362 15.22 9.73 26.23
CA HIS A 362 16.03 8.97 25.31
C HIS A 362 16.58 9.88 24.19
N ILE A 363 17.69 9.46 23.62
CA ILE A 363 18.23 10.00 22.37
C ILE A 363 18.25 8.84 21.38
N LEU A 364 17.38 8.89 20.37
CA LEU A 364 17.36 7.95 19.25
C LEU A 364 17.82 8.67 17.99
N LYS A 365 18.81 8.09 17.31
CA LYS A 365 19.28 8.53 16.00
C LYS A 365 19.10 7.38 15.00
N CYS A 366 18.44 7.65 13.91
CA CYS A 366 18.20 6.71 12.83
C CYS A 366 18.83 7.25 11.55
N TYR A 367 19.71 6.47 10.94
CA TYR A 367 20.41 6.83 9.72
C TYR A 367 20.09 5.80 8.64
N LYS A 368 19.84 6.27 7.43
CA LYS A 368 19.78 5.45 6.22
C LYS A 368 20.80 6.01 5.24
N ILE A 369 21.83 5.21 4.97
CA ILE A 369 22.89 5.52 4.00
C ILE A 369 22.59 4.71 2.74
N SER A 370 22.27 5.41 1.65
CA SER A 370 21.95 4.81 0.37
C SER A 370 22.18 5.80 -0.76
#